data_70c1f5b87f521a092fc998b0305241cd
#
_entry.id   70c1f5b87f521a092fc998b0305241cd
#
_cell.length_a   1.000
_cell.length_b   1.000
_cell.length_c   1.000
_cell.angle_alpha   90.00
_cell.angle_beta   90.00
_cell.angle_gamma   90.00
#
_symmetry.space_group_name_H-M   'P 1'
#
loop_
_entity.id
_entity.type
_entity.pdbx_description
1 polymer ?
#
loop_
_entity_poly.entity_id
_entity_poly.type
_entity_poly.pdbx_seq_one_letter_code
_entity_poly.pdbx_strand_id
1 'polypeptide(L)'
;MDMDQTQQLTEVSAQQLNFVTQEKLTAREAVAFLRSGMRLRTFRDMLRQVCGTDALETALVWGLCNLDPTANIDSVRRKVRNWMNGKSLPTEREDVFRICFALNLNVDQSSRMLTLLTEQGIHFRNIREMTYAYCLNHRLGYDYAQHLVAQVGHQQGEPGAKKEPVTHLIRQQFRNIHADEDLFSFIMRNRENLGTHHNTAYAYFCKMLTLLTGEDLEGEEQYSMEYVADNYLRLNVPQDKKTGRYTEIQKMVKKYWPGSRSIKAMKSRGEDVTRKTLLLMYLVTGGVWEQDYDELDEDYITSREFMEAHVKRMNKMLKDCGMCRIDPRNVFDYLVLFCLRPEDEMFMSDRMAALAAEIFNNE
;
A
#
# COMPACT_ATOMS: atom_id res chain seq x y z
N MET A 1 3.69 18.88 14.88
CA MET A 1 3.78 19.33 13.46
C MET A 1 3.10 18.27 12.65
N ASP A 2 1.83 18.48 12.34
CA ASP A 2 1.01 17.53 11.62
C ASP A 2 1.64 17.26 10.25
N MET A 3 1.95 15.97 10.00
CA MET A 3 2.39 15.51 8.69
C MET A 3 1.17 15.44 7.74
N ASP A 4 0.50 16.56 7.55
CA ASP A 4 -0.36 16.77 6.40
C ASP A 4 0.52 17.09 5.19
N GLN A 5 1.28 16.06 4.78
CA GLN A 5 2.03 16.14 3.55
C GLN A 5 1.03 15.84 2.44
N THR A 6 0.38 16.91 2.03
CA THR A 6 -0.21 17.00 0.70
C THR A 6 0.85 16.48 -0.25
N GLN A 7 0.68 15.25 -0.76
CA GLN A 7 1.39 14.84 -1.96
C GLN A 7 1.02 15.90 -3.00
N GLN A 8 1.91 16.86 -3.25
CA GLN A 8 1.71 17.76 -4.38
C GLN A 8 1.61 16.86 -5.60
N LEU A 9 0.42 16.81 -6.20
CA LEU A 9 0.22 16.10 -7.44
C LEU A 9 1.22 16.72 -8.42
N THR A 10 2.09 15.89 -8.99
CA THR A 10 2.92 16.34 -10.09
C THR A 10 2.00 16.70 -11.27
N GLU A 11 2.44 17.56 -12.16
CA GLU A 11 1.69 17.91 -13.38
C GLU A 11 1.19 16.65 -14.12
N VAL A 12 2.03 15.61 -14.22
CA VAL A 12 1.69 14.32 -14.82
C VAL A 12 0.56 13.62 -14.06
N SER A 13 0.59 13.65 -12.71
CA SER A 13 -0.47 13.05 -11.90
C SER A 13 -1.80 13.81 -12.07
N ALA A 14 -1.75 15.14 -12.14
CA ALA A 14 -2.92 15.97 -12.39
C ALA A 14 -3.52 15.70 -13.78
N GLN A 15 -2.69 15.58 -14.82
CA GLN A 15 -3.14 15.23 -16.18
C GLN A 15 -3.82 13.85 -16.22
N GLN A 16 -3.24 12.85 -15.56
CA GLN A 16 -3.82 11.51 -15.50
C GLN A 16 -5.11 11.48 -14.68
N LEU A 17 -5.16 12.20 -13.57
CA LEU A 17 -6.39 12.36 -12.79
C LEU A 17 -7.49 13.01 -13.65
N ASN A 18 -7.19 14.14 -14.30
CA ASN A 18 -8.14 14.82 -15.18
C ASN A 18 -8.63 13.91 -16.31
N PHE A 19 -7.77 13.05 -16.87
CA PHE A 19 -8.19 12.11 -17.90
C PHE A 19 -9.19 11.07 -17.36
N VAL A 20 -8.88 10.43 -16.22
CA VAL A 20 -9.74 9.38 -15.64
C VAL A 20 -11.06 9.92 -15.11
N THR A 21 -11.14 11.25 -14.86
CA THR A 21 -12.33 11.94 -14.39
C THR A 21 -13.18 12.54 -15.53
N GLN A 22 -12.79 12.33 -16.79
CA GLN A 22 -13.59 12.81 -17.95
C GLN A 22 -14.95 12.11 -18.00
N GLU A 23 -15.98 12.88 -18.24
CA GLU A 23 -17.32 12.36 -18.49
C GLU A 23 -17.31 11.42 -19.70
N LYS A 24 -18.12 10.35 -19.64
CA LYS A 24 -18.33 9.37 -20.71
C LYS A 24 -17.10 8.55 -21.13
N LEU A 25 -16.00 8.53 -20.33
CA LEU A 25 -14.86 7.66 -20.60
C LEU A 25 -15.28 6.19 -20.47
N THR A 26 -15.20 5.42 -21.53
CA THR A 26 -15.53 3.98 -21.54
C THR A 26 -14.41 3.14 -20.92
N ALA A 27 -14.73 1.92 -20.45
CA ALA A 27 -13.72 0.97 -19.95
C ALA A 27 -12.64 0.66 -21.01
N ARG A 28 -13.02 0.54 -22.28
CA ARG A 28 -12.10 0.30 -23.40
C ARG A 28 -11.13 1.48 -23.59
N GLU A 29 -11.60 2.72 -23.56
CA GLU A 29 -10.75 3.91 -23.68
C GLU A 29 -9.83 4.07 -22.47
N ALA A 30 -10.33 3.80 -21.26
CA ALA A 30 -9.51 3.80 -20.04
C ALA A 30 -8.39 2.76 -20.12
N VAL A 31 -8.67 1.54 -20.59
CA VAL A 31 -7.66 0.50 -20.79
C VAL A 31 -6.71 0.84 -21.93
N ALA A 32 -7.17 1.43 -23.01
CA ALA A 32 -6.31 1.90 -24.10
C ALA A 32 -5.32 2.97 -23.60
N PHE A 33 -5.77 3.94 -22.81
CA PHE A 33 -4.90 4.93 -22.17
C PHE A 33 -3.90 4.27 -21.22
N LEU A 34 -4.36 3.31 -20.38
CA LEU A 34 -3.49 2.55 -19.49
C LEU A 34 -2.36 1.84 -20.25
N ARG A 35 -2.64 1.30 -21.44
CA ARG A 35 -1.66 0.57 -22.26
C ARG A 35 -0.66 1.47 -22.99
N SER A 36 -1.05 2.66 -23.39
CA SER A 36 -0.26 3.49 -24.32
C SER A 36 0.03 4.91 -23.84
N GLY A 37 -0.81 5.48 -22.98
CA GLY A 37 -0.73 6.89 -22.58
C GLY A 37 -0.30 7.12 -21.13
N MET A 38 -0.46 6.12 -20.27
CA MET A 38 -0.19 6.27 -18.86
C MET A 38 1.32 6.30 -18.55
N ARG A 39 1.75 7.33 -17.85
CA ARG A 39 3.12 7.44 -17.31
C ARG A 39 3.18 6.90 -15.89
N LEU A 40 3.67 5.68 -15.74
CA LEU A 40 3.90 5.05 -14.43
C LEU A 40 4.97 5.81 -13.65
N ARG A 41 4.86 5.78 -12.32
CA ARG A 41 5.88 6.33 -11.45
C ARG A 41 7.14 5.46 -11.50
N THR A 42 8.27 6.07 -11.88
CA THR A 42 9.56 5.39 -11.93
C THR A 42 10.29 5.45 -10.60
N PHE A 43 11.28 4.59 -10.38
CA PHE A 43 12.16 4.66 -9.21
C PHE A 43 12.89 6.02 -9.13
N ARG A 44 13.29 6.58 -10.27
CA ARG A 44 13.88 7.92 -10.38
C ARG A 44 12.91 9.01 -9.89
N ASP A 45 11.63 8.93 -10.26
CA ASP A 45 10.61 9.87 -9.77
C ASP A 45 10.45 9.79 -8.25
N MET A 46 10.49 8.56 -7.69
CA MET A 46 10.39 8.32 -6.25
C MET A 46 11.60 8.92 -5.50
N LEU A 47 12.81 8.69 -6.00
CA LEU A 47 14.03 9.31 -5.44
C LEU A 47 13.96 10.83 -5.48
N ARG A 48 13.55 11.41 -6.61
CA ARG A 48 13.38 12.88 -6.74
C ARG A 48 12.37 13.40 -5.72
N GLN A 49 11.23 12.72 -5.56
CA GLN A 49 10.18 13.12 -4.62
C GLN A 49 10.65 13.06 -3.16
N VAL A 50 11.48 12.08 -2.81
CA VAL A 50 11.96 11.88 -1.43
C VAL A 50 13.21 12.72 -1.12
N CYS A 51 14.15 12.80 -2.06
CA CYS A 51 15.46 13.40 -1.85
C CYS A 51 15.60 14.80 -2.47
N GLY A 52 14.63 15.26 -3.28
CA GLY A 52 14.68 16.55 -3.97
C GLY A 52 15.63 16.59 -5.17
N THR A 53 16.25 15.46 -5.56
CA THR A 53 17.18 15.35 -6.68
C THR A 53 17.06 13.98 -7.36
N ASP A 54 17.48 13.88 -8.60
CA ASP A 54 17.60 12.64 -9.38
C ASP A 54 19.05 12.21 -9.65
N ALA A 55 20.01 13.01 -9.20
CA ALA A 55 21.45 12.75 -9.37
C ALA A 55 22.02 11.79 -8.29
N LEU A 56 21.27 10.77 -7.90
CA LEU A 56 21.62 9.90 -6.78
C LEU A 56 22.13 8.50 -7.19
N GLU A 57 22.23 8.20 -8.49
CA GLU A 57 22.63 6.85 -8.94
C GLU A 57 24.01 6.45 -8.41
N THR A 58 24.99 7.34 -8.54
CA THR A 58 26.36 7.10 -8.06
C THR A 58 26.41 6.99 -6.54
N ALA A 59 25.75 7.92 -5.83
CA ALA A 59 25.67 7.89 -4.35
C ALA A 59 25.03 6.61 -3.84
N LEU A 60 23.96 6.14 -4.49
CA LEU A 60 23.27 4.90 -4.14
C LEU A 60 24.16 3.67 -4.38
N VAL A 61 24.89 3.61 -5.49
CA VAL A 61 25.84 2.50 -5.75
C VAL A 61 26.91 2.45 -4.67
N TRP A 62 27.56 3.58 -4.38
CA TRP A 62 28.59 3.65 -3.34
C TRP A 62 28.03 3.34 -1.95
N GLY A 63 26.88 3.91 -1.61
CA GLY A 63 26.21 3.65 -0.34
C GLY A 63 25.90 2.16 -0.13
N LEU A 64 25.32 1.49 -1.14
CA LEU A 64 25.02 0.06 -1.07
C LEU A 64 26.26 -0.81 -0.98
N CYS A 65 27.35 -0.44 -1.68
CA CYS A 65 28.63 -1.15 -1.53
C CYS A 65 29.26 -0.96 -0.14
N ASN A 66 29.09 0.23 0.45
CA ASN A 66 29.56 0.47 1.82
C ASN A 66 28.78 -0.32 2.88
N LEU A 67 27.50 -0.62 2.63
CA LEU A 67 26.69 -1.47 3.52
C LEU A 67 27.04 -2.96 3.41
N ASP A 68 27.69 -3.37 2.33
CA ASP A 68 28.13 -4.74 2.11
C ASP A 68 29.47 -4.73 1.38
N PRO A 69 30.60 -4.66 2.12
CA PRO A 69 31.94 -4.63 1.53
C PRO A 69 32.29 -5.87 0.70
N THR A 70 31.54 -6.96 0.84
CA THR A 70 31.73 -8.19 0.06
C THR A 70 30.97 -8.17 -1.27
N ALA A 71 30.06 -7.20 -1.46
CA ALA A 71 29.26 -7.10 -2.66
C ALA A 71 30.12 -6.73 -3.89
N ASN A 72 29.87 -7.43 -5.01
CA ASN A 72 30.49 -7.09 -6.27
C ASN A 72 29.90 -5.77 -6.80
N ILE A 73 30.74 -4.73 -6.92
CA ILE A 73 30.35 -3.37 -7.33
C ILE A 73 29.64 -3.34 -8.69
N ASP A 74 30.04 -4.20 -9.66
CA ASP A 74 29.40 -4.21 -10.97
C ASP A 74 28.01 -4.83 -10.90
N SER A 75 27.80 -5.80 -10.02
CA SER A 75 26.47 -6.36 -9.73
C SER A 75 25.56 -5.31 -9.10
N VAL A 76 26.06 -4.57 -8.09
CA VAL A 76 25.31 -3.47 -7.45
C VAL A 76 24.99 -2.39 -8.47
N ARG A 77 25.97 -1.95 -9.28
CA ARG A 77 25.78 -0.96 -10.34
C ARG A 77 24.72 -1.40 -11.35
N ARG A 78 24.75 -2.67 -11.76
CA ARG A 78 23.73 -3.23 -12.68
C ARG A 78 22.34 -3.25 -12.04
N LYS A 79 22.23 -3.62 -10.74
CA LYS A 79 20.98 -3.63 -9.98
C LYS A 79 20.39 -2.21 -9.92
N VAL A 80 21.17 -1.22 -9.50
CA VAL A 80 20.76 0.19 -9.42
C VAL A 80 20.37 0.73 -10.80
N ARG A 81 21.15 0.47 -11.84
CA ARG A 81 20.81 0.87 -13.22
C ARG A 81 19.48 0.29 -13.67
N ASN A 82 19.19 -0.97 -13.35
CA ASN A 82 17.90 -1.59 -13.68
C ASN A 82 16.74 -0.88 -12.95
N TRP A 83 16.90 -0.50 -11.71
CA TRP A 83 15.90 0.31 -10.97
C TRP A 83 15.72 1.68 -11.62
N MET A 84 16.82 2.40 -11.91
CA MET A 84 16.76 3.74 -12.51
C MET A 84 16.13 3.76 -13.90
N ASN A 85 16.28 2.67 -14.67
CA ASN A 85 15.72 2.52 -16.01
C ASN A 85 14.33 1.86 -16.02
N GLY A 86 13.72 1.60 -14.86
CA GLY A 86 12.39 1.02 -14.75
C GLY A 86 12.28 -0.46 -15.16
N LYS A 87 13.42 -1.17 -15.35
CA LYS A 87 13.41 -2.60 -15.68
C LYS A 87 12.99 -3.47 -14.49
N SER A 88 13.20 -3.00 -13.29
CA SER A 88 12.76 -3.60 -12.03
C SER A 88 12.58 -2.52 -10.97
N LEU A 89 11.92 -2.87 -9.86
CA LEU A 89 11.79 -2.02 -8.68
C LEU A 89 12.28 -2.79 -7.44
N PRO A 90 12.86 -2.12 -6.44
CA PRO A 90 13.12 -2.72 -5.14
C PRO A 90 11.76 -2.85 -4.41
N THR A 91 11.21 -4.06 -4.34
CA THR A 91 9.90 -4.35 -3.72
C THR A 91 10.02 -5.04 -2.38
N GLU A 92 11.19 -5.61 -2.06
CA GLU A 92 11.48 -6.19 -0.76
C GLU A 92 11.77 -5.09 0.25
N ARG A 93 11.05 -5.09 1.38
CA ARG A 93 11.19 -4.05 2.40
C ARG A 93 12.63 -3.89 2.90
N GLU A 94 13.38 -4.99 3.02
CA GLU A 94 14.78 -4.96 3.40
C GLU A 94 15.68 -4.24 2.38
N ASP A 95 15.47 -4.46 1.08
CA ASP A 95 16.17 -3.73 0.02
C ASP A 95 15.88 -2.21 0.12
N VAL A 96 14.63 -1.84 0.44
CA VAL A 96 14.26 -0.43 0.60
C VAL A 96 14.91 0.19 1.84
N PHE A 97 14.97 -0.52 2.97
CA PHE A 97 15.70 -0.04 4.15
C PHE A 97 17.20 0.12 3.84
N ARG A 98 17.83 -0.83 3.14
CA ARG A 98 19.23 -0.69 2.69
C ARG A 98 19.43 0.57 1.82
N ILE A 99 18.49 0.90 0.92
CA ILE A 99 18.51 2.15 0.16
C ILE A 99 18.43 3.35 1.11
N CYS A 100 17.55 3.31 2.12
CA CYS A 100 17.41 4.40 3.08
C CYS A 100 18.72 4.65 3.87
N PHE A 101 19.36 3.60 4.34
CA PHE A 101 20.67 3.69 5.02
C PHE A 101 21.78 4.14 4.04
N ALA A 102 21.82 3.58 2.83
CA ALA A 102 22.81 3.94 1.82
C ALA A 102 22.78 5.43 1.43
N LEU A 103 21.59 6.03 1.44
CA LEU A 103 21.38 7.44 1.13
C LEU A 103 21.29 8.33 2.38
N ASN A 104 21.49 7.77 3.57
CA ASN A 104 21.41 8.46 4.86
C ASN A 104 20.09 9.29 5.01
N LEU A 105 18.95 8.66 4.63
CA LEU A 105 17.64 9.28 4.73
C LEU A 105 17.20 9.38 6.19
N ASN A 106 16.44 10.42 6.53
CA ASN A 106 15.78 10.48 7.83
C ASN A 106 14.53 9.58 7.86
N VAL A 107 13.91 9.43 9.05
CA VAL A 107 12.75 8.56 9.26
C VAL A 107 11.57 8.92 8.35
N ASP A 108 11.30 10.22 8.15
CA ASP A 108 10.17 10.65 7.31
C ASP A 108 10.44 10.36 5.83
N GLN A 109 11.65 10.63 5.35
CA GLN A 109 12.09 10.28 4.00
C GLN A 109 12.05 8.76 3.78
N SER A 110 12.53 7.99 4.75
CA SER A 110 12.53 6.52 4.70
C SER A 110 11.11 5.95 4.70
N SER A 111 10.22 6.49 5.53
CA SER A 111 8.81 6.10 5.53
C SER A 111 8.14 6.41 4.19
N ARG A 112 8.45 7.56 3.57
CA ARG A 112 7.97 7.89 2.21
C ARG A 112 8.51 6.93 1.16
N MET A 113 9.81 6.59 1.20
CA MET A 113 10.42 5.65 0.25
C MET A 113 9.76 4.28 0.34
N LEU A 114 9.56 3.76 1.57
CA LEU A 114 8.83 2.51 1.81
C LEU A 114 7.39 2.60 1.28
N THR A 115 6.68 3.69 1.57
CA THR A 115 5.30 3.91 1.10
C THR A 115 5.22 3.85 -0.43
N LEU A 116 6.15 4.49 -1.13
CA LEU A 116 6.16 4.55 -2.60
C LEU A 116 6.53 3.21 -3.27
N LEU A 117 7.39 2.41 -2.63
CA LEU A 117 7.91 1.16 -3.20
C LEU A 117 7.18 -0.09 -2.74
N THR A 118 6.65 -0.08 -1.51
CA THR A 118 6.01 -1.26 -0.89
C THR A 118 4.57 -1.01 -0.44
N GLU A 119 4.00 0.13 -0.83
CA GLU A 119 2.63 0.57 -0.50
C GLU A 119 2.36 0.84 1.00
N GLN A 120 3.35 0.60 1.87
CA GLN A 120 3.25 0.80 3.32
C GLN A 120 4.49 1.50 3.84
N GLY A 121 4.31 2.51 4.71
CA GLY A 121 5.40 3.19 5.42
C GLY A 121 6.08 2.29 6.46
N ILE A 122 6.88 2.89 7.33
CA ILE A 122 7.51 2.17 8.44
C ILE A 122 6.43 1.61 9.38
N HIS A 123 6.51 0.32 9.65
CA HIS A 123 5.61 -0.38 10.57
C HIS A 123 6.12 -0.28 12.01
N PHE A 124 5.75 0.78 12.74
CA PHE A 124 6.23 1.07 14.10
C PHE A 124 5.83 0.02 15.16
N ARG A 125 5.00 -0.96 14.83
CA ARG A 125 4.72 -2.11 15.70
C ARG A 125 5.62 -3.30 15.41
N ASN A 126 6.28 -3.33 14.26
CA ASN A 126 7.30 -4.31 13.94
C ASN A 126 8.61 -3.88 14.57
N ILE A 127 9.11 -4.70 15.50
CA ILE A 127 10.32 -4.42 16.29
C ILE A 127 11.52 -4.12 15.37
N ARG A 128 11.73 -4.91 14.31
CA ARG A 128 12.82 -4.72 13.37
C ARG A 128 12.73 -3.36 12.66
N GLU A 129 11.56 -3.02 12.11
CA GLU A 129 11.39 -1.76 11.40
C GLU A 129 11.46 -0.55 12.34
N MET A 130 10.94 -0.70 13.55
CA MET A 130 11.06 0.32 14.60
C MET A 130 12.52 0.54 14.99
N THR A 131 13.32 -0.53 15.12
CA THR A 131 14.75 -0.43 15.37
C THR A 131 15.49 0.26 14.22
N TYR A 132 15.14 -0.05 12.97
CA TYR A 132 15.67 0.65 11.82
C TYR A 132 15.28 2.14 11.83
N ALA A 133 14.03 2.47 12.15
CA ALA A 133 13.59 3.85 12.29
C ALA A 133 14.39 4.61 13.36
N TYR A 134 14.65 3.98 14.50
CA TYR A 134 15.51 4.53 15.55
C TYR A 134 16.91 4.85 15.00
N CYS A 135 17.56 3.87 14.35
CA CYS A 135 18.89 4.07 13.79
C CYS A 135 18.95 5.14 12.71
N LEU A 136 17.95 5.20 11.82
CA LEU A 136 17.82 6.26 10.81
C LEU A 136 17.64 7.66 11.44
N ASN A 137 16.87 7.75 12.54
CA ASN A 137 16.65 9.00 13.26
C ASN A 137 17.95 9.53 13.90
N HIS A 138 18.77 8.62 14.43
CA HIS A 138 20.02 8.94 15.09
C HIS A 138 21.24 8.89 14.16
N ARG A 139 21.04 8.67 12.84
CA ARG A 139 22.10 8.54 11.83
C ARG A 139 23.11 7.44 12.16
N LEU A 140 22.66 6.37 12.76
CA LEU A 140 23.46 5.18 13.04
C LEU A 140 23.55 4.32 11.78
N GLY A 141 24.67 3.59 11.62
CA GLY A 141 24.90 2.75 10.44
C GLY A 141 23.99 1.53 10.37
N TYR A 142 23.91 0.93 9.17
CA TYR A 142 23.10 -0.27 8.94
C TYR A 142 23.60 -1.47 9.76
N ASP A 143 24.94 -1.66 9.89
CA ASP A 143 25.52 -2.73 10.69
C ASP A 143 25.14 -2.60 12.16
N TYR A 144 25.15 -1.38 12.68
CA TYR A 144 24.66 -1.09 14.03
C TYR A 144 23.19 -1.45 14.19
N ALA A 145 22.36 -1.09 13.20
CA ALA A 145 20.96 -1.41 13.21
C ALA A 145 20.71 -2.93 13.18
N GLN A 146 21.49 -3.71 12.40
CA GLN A 146 21.43 -5.17 12.39
C GLN A 146 21.82 -5.77 13.75
N HIS A 147 22.85 -5.22 14.41
CA HIS A 147 23.25 -5.63 15.74
C HIS A 147 22.14 -5.40 16.77
N LEU A 148 21.52 -4.19 16.79
CA LEU A 148 20.39 -3.90 17.67
C LEU A 148 19.20 -4.81 17.38
N VAL A 149 18.86 -5.05 16.11
CA VAL A 149 17.78 -5.99 15.73
C VAL A 149 18.06 -7.39 16.27
N ALA A 150 19.30 -7.87 16.22
CA ALA A 150 19.66 -9.17 16.79
C ALA A 150 19.49 -9.21 18.31
N GLN A 151 19.76 -8.12 19.02
CA GLN A 151 19.57 -8.02 20.47
C GLN A 151 18.09 -8.00 20.87
N VAL A 152 17.24 -7.29 20.12
CA VAL A 152 15.81 -7.13 20.45
C VAL A 152 14.91 -8.20 19.83
N GLY A 153 15.40 -8.92 18.79
CA GLY A 153 14.60 -9.85 18.00
C GLY A 153 14.01 -11.04 18.76
N HIS A 154 14.57 -11.39 19.91
CA HIS A 154 14.08 -12.47 20.78
C HIS A 154 12.87 -12.04 21.65
N GLN A 155 12.43 -10.77 21.57
CA GLN A 155 11.41 -10.18 22.43
C GLN A 155 10.04 -10.05 21.76
N GLN A 156 9.81 -10.72 20.63
CA GLN A 156 8.51 -10.69 19.95
C GLN A 156 7.38 -11.19 20.86
N GLY A 157 6.31 -10.42 20.95
CA GLY A 157 5.09 -10.82 21.68
C GLY A 157 4.42 -12.02 21.01
N GLU A 158 3.74 -12.85 21.79
CA GLU A 158 3.02 -14.01 21.25
C GLU A 158 1.93 -13.58 20.24
N PRO A 159 1.79 -14.32 19.11
CA PRO A 159 0.68 -14.12 18.20
C PRO A 159 -0.63 -14.47 18.91
N GLY A 160 -1.54 -13.54 19.08
CA GLY A 160 -2.90 -13.86 19.57
C GLY A 160 -3.52 -12.95 20.61
N ALA A 161 -2.79 -12.04 21.23
CA ALA A 161 -3.40 -11.06 22.14
C ALA A 161 -4.37 -10.14 21.35
N LYS A 162 -5.58 -9.92 21.89
CA LYS A 162 -6.51 -8.91 21.38
C LYS A 162 -5.83 -7.55 21.43
N LYS A 163 -5.50 -6.99 20.27
CA LYS A 163 -4.67 -5.80 20.18
C LYS A 163 -5.52 -4.67 19.63
N GLU A 164 -5.75 -3.67 20.45
CA GLU A 164 -6.39 -2.44 20.01
C GLU A 164 -5.57 -1.72 18.92
N PRO A 165 -6.21 -0.91 18.08
CA PRO A 165 -5.51 -0.13 17.05
C PRO A 165 -4.75 1.05 17.67
N VAL A 166 -3.61 0.76 18.33
CA VAL A 166 -2.77 1.75 19.04
C VAL A 166 -1.56 2.22 18.23
N THR A 167 -1.52 1.97 16.93
CA THR A 167 -0.35 2.28 16.08
C THR A 167 0.06 3.75 16.15
N HIS A 168 -0.90 4.67 16.21
CA HIS A 168 -0.61 6.11 16.31
C HIS A 168 0.02 6.50 17.67
N LEU A 169 -0.40 5.87 18.76
CA LEU A 169 0.16 6.09 20.11
C LEU A 169 1.60 5.59 20.17
N ILE A 170 1.86 4.40 19.65
CA ILE A 170 3.22 3.82 19.56
C ILE A 170 4.13 4.74 18.75
N ARG A 171 3.68 5.22 17.60
CA ARG A 171 4.43 6.17 16.77
C ARG A 171 4.69 7.51 17.48
N GLN A 172 3.73 8.02 18.24
CA GLN A 172 3.89 9.25 18.99
C GLN A 172 4.92 9.08 20.12
N GLN A 173 4.82 8.00 20.87
CA GLN A 173 5.75 7.69 21.96
C GLN A 173 7.18 7.41 21.46
N PHE A 174 7.30 6.77 20.27
CA PHE A 174 8.59 6.49 19.64
C PHE A 174 9.44 7.75 19.42
N ARG A 175 8.83 8.91 19.22
CA ARG A 175 9.54 10.19 19.02
C ARG A 175 10.39 10.62 20.24
N ASN A 176 10.12 10.06 21.40
CA ASN A 176 10.80 10.38 22.66
C ASN A 176 11.93 9.38 22.98
N ILE A 177 12.29 8.51 22.04
CA ILE A 177 13.40 7.55 22.21
C ILE A 177 14.69 8.21 21.75
N HIS A 178 15.65 8.36 22.68
CA HIS A 178 16.91 9.06 22.43
C HIS A 178 18.15 8.20 22.63
N ALA A 179 18.04 7.12 23.40
CA ALA A 179 19.12 6.18 23.68
C ALA A 179 18.68 4.72 23.46
N ASP A 180 19.64 3.80 23.35
CA ASP A 180 19.39 2.37 23.17
C ASP A 180 18.59 1.79 24.34
N GLU A 181 18.90 2.20 25.57
CA GLU A 181 18.20 1.80 26.79
C GLU A 181 16.72 2.24 26.75
N ASP A 182 16.45 3.43 26.18
CA ASP A 182 15.06 3.91 25.98
C ASP A 182 14.34 3.02 24.98
N LEU A 183 15.00 2.64 23.86
CA LEU A 183 14.46 1.73 22.86
C LEU A 183 14.11 0.37 23.47
N PHE A 184 15.02 -0.23 24.23
CA PHE A 184 14.79 -1.51 24.90
C PHE A 184 13.65 -1.41 25.90
N SER A 185 13.65 -0.38 26.74
CA SER A 185 12.58 -0.12 27.72
C SER A 185 11.22 0.10 27.06
N PHE A 186 11.21 0.79 25.91
CA PHE A 186 10.01 1.02 25.13
C PHE A 186 9.44 -0.28 24.53
N ILE A 187 10.32 -1.11 23.93
CA ILE A 187 9.94 -2.42 23.39
C ILE A 187 9.35 -3.31 24.48
N MET A 188 10.00 -3.37 25.64
CA MET A 188 9.54 -4.19 26.76
C MET A 188 8.16 -3.74 27.28
N ARG A 189 7.96 -2.44 27.47
CA ARG A 189 6.67 -1.88 27.94
C ARG A 189 5.53 -2.09 26.96
N ASN A 190 5.82 -2.10 25.65
CA ASN A 190 4.81 -2.22 24.61
C ASN A 190 4.73 -3.63 24.01
N ARG A 191 5.39 -4.63 24.58
CA ARG A 191 5.54 -5.98 24.00
C ARG A 191 4.21 -6.58 23.51
N GLU A 192 3.15 -6.44 24.27
CA GLU A 192 1.80 -6.95 23.91
C GLU A 192 1.19 -6.26 22.70
N ASN A 193 1.58 -5.01 22.45
CA ASN A 193 1.08 -4.20 21.33
C ASN A 193 1.97 -4.28 20.09
N LEU A 194 3.17 -4.88 20.20
CA LEU A 194 4.07 -5.07 19.07
C LEU A 194 3.74 -6.35 18.31
N GLY A 195 4.06 -6.39 17.03
CA GLY A 195 3.81 -7.55 16.16
C GLY A 195 4.00 -7.22 14.70
N THR A 196 3.91 -8.24 13.85
CA THR A 196 4.17 -8.14 12.42
C THR A 196 2.97 -7.70 11.59
N HIS A 197 1.74 -7.79 12.13
CA HIS A 197 0.51 -7.52 11.38
C HIS A 197 -0.07 -6.13 11.66
N HIS A 198 -0.66 -5.53 10.62
CA HIS A 198 -1.33 -4.23 10.68
C HIS A 198 -2.75 -4.34 11.26
N ASN A 199 -2.92 -4.18 12.57
CA ASN A 199 -4.22 -4.34 13.24
C ASN A 199 -5.31 -3.39 12.71
N THR A 200 -4.98 -2.15 12.36
CA THR A 200 -5.94 -1.20 11.79
C THR A 200 -6.46 -1.67 10.44
N ALA A 201 -5.57 -2.15 9.55
CA ALA A 201 -5.96 -2.73 8.28
C ALA A 201 -6.85 -3.98 8.47
N TYR A 202 -6.51 -4.81 9.46
CA TYR A 202 -7.32 -5.98 9.81
C TYR A 202 -8.72 -5.59 10.34
N ALA A 203 -8.82 -4.53 11.12
CA ALA A 203 -10.11 -4.05 11.62
C ALA A 203 -11.03 -3.57 10.48
N TYR A 204 -10.50 -2.77 9.53
CA TYR A 204 -11.24 -2.38 8.32
C TYR A 204 -11.64 -3.60 7.48
N PHE A 205 -10.70 -4.53 7.26
CA PHE A 205 -10.96 -5.77 6.53
C PHE A 205 -12.11 -6.57 7.16
N CYS A 206 -12.08 -6.78 8.48
CA CYS A 206 -13.14 -7.52 9.18
C CYS A 206 -14.50 -6.82 9.04
N LYS A 207 -14.58 -5.50 9.24
CA LYS A 207 -15.83 -4.75 9.07
C LYS A 207 -16.44 -4.97 7.67
N MET A 208 -15.64 -4.76 6.62
CA MET A 208 -16.11 -4.96 5.25
C MET A 208 -16.43 -6.43 4.94
N LEU A 209 -15.66 -7.38 5.49
CA LEU A 209 -15.93 -8.80 5.30
C LEU A 209 -17.25 -9.22 5.95
N THR A 210 -17.54 -8.74 7.16
CA THR A 210 -18.80 -8.99 7.86
C THR A 210 -20.00 -8.52 7.03
N LEU A 211 -19.92 -7.32 6.41
CA LEU A 211 -20.96 -6.86 5.48
C LEU A 211 -21.16 -7.81 4.28
N LEU A 212 -20.06 -8.32 3.71
CA LEU A 212 -20.12 -9.19 2.53
C LEU A 212 -20.56 -10.63 2.87
N THR A 213 -20.31 -11.08 4.09
CA THR A 213 -20.72 -12.42 4.56
C THR A 213 -22.12 -12.42 5.16
N GLY A 214 -22.68 -11.27 5.53
CA GLY A 214 -23.96 -11.18 6.23
C GLY A 214 -23.89 -11.65 7.70
N GLU A 215 -22.69 -11.74 8.29
CA GLU A 215 -22.50 -12.26 9.66
C GLU A 215 -23.30 -11.45 10.74
N ASP A 216 -23.63 -10.18 10.46
CA ASP A 216 -24.36 -9.31 11.39
C ASP A 216 -25.89 -9.30 11.17
N LEU A 217 -26.40 -10.03 10.16
CA LEU A 217 -27.81 -10.05 9.81
C LEU A 217 -28.49 -11.26 10.43
N GLU A 218 -29.29 -11.05 11.49
CA GLU A 218 -30.07 -12.11 12.13
C GLU A 218 -31.13 -12.67 11.15
N GLY A 219 -31.06 -13.95 10.87
CA GLY A 219 -32.05 -14.67 10.06
C GLY A 219 -31.81 -14.67 8.55
N GLU A 220 -30.73 -14.05 8.06
CA GLU A 220 -30.34 -14.11 6.65
C GLU A 220 -29.29 -15.19 6.38
N GLU A 221 -29.17 -15.58 5.10
CA GLU A 221 -28.21 -16.59 4.66
C GLU A 221 -26.80 -16.04 4.72
N GLN A 222 -25.93 -16.63 5.56
CA GLN A 222 -24.53 -16.23 5.68
C GLN A 222 -23.71 -16.78 4.51
N TYR A 223 -22.95 -15.94 3.84
CA TYR A 223 -22.08 -16.34 2.75
C TYR A 223 -20.71 -16.79 3.23
N SER A 224 -20.22 -17.91 2.66
CA SER A 224 -18.86 -18.37 2.95
C SER A 224 -17.80 -17.42 2.39
N MET A 225 -16.57 -17.45 2.94
CA MET A 225 -15.45 -16.67 2.42
C MET A 225 -15.07 -17.05 0.98
N GLU A 226 -15.33 -18.30 0.57
CA GLU A 226 -15.22 -18.75 -0.81
C GLU A 226 -16.22 -18.04 -1.70
N TYR A 227 -17.48 -18.01 -1.27
CA TYR A 227 -18.53 -17.33 -2.01
C TYR A 227 -18.21 -15.84 -2.20
N VAL A 228 -17.78 -15.15 -1.13
CA VAL A 228 -17.38 -13.73 -1.19
C VAL A 228 -16.21 -13.53 -2.16
N ALA A 229 -15.19 -14.39 -2.10
CA ALA A 229 -14.03 -14.27 -2.98
C ALA A 229 -14.39 -14.50 -4.46
N ASP A 230 -15.21 -15.50 -4.76
CA ASP A 230 -15.53 -15.89 -6.13
C ASP A 230 -16.62 -15.00 -6.76
N ASN A 231 -17.59 -14.53 -6.00
CA ASN A 231 -18.72 -13.75 -6.53
C ASN A 231 -18.52 -12.24 -6.41
N TYR A 232 -17.87 -11.77 -5.35
CA TYR A 232 -17.69 -10.32 -5.15
C TYR A 232 -16.29 -9.82 -5.48
N LEU A 233 -15.21 -10.59 -5.18
CA LEU A 233 -13.85 -10.08 -5.31
C LEU A 233 -13.11 -10.55 -6.57
N ARG A 234 -13.59 -11.57 -7.26
CA ARG A 234 -12.96 -12.09 -8.48
C ARG A 234 -12.98 -11.08 -9.62
N LEU A 235 -14.10 -10.39 -9.84
CA LEU A 235 -14.27 -9.27 -10.79
C LEU A 235 -13.62 -9.54 -12.16
N ASN A 236 -13.89 -10.72 -12.75
CA ASN A 236 -13.35 -11.17 -14.05
C ASN A 236 -11.82 -11.32 -14.15
N VAL A 237 -11.08 -11.21 -13.03
CA VAL A 237 -9.63 -11.44 -13.05
C VAL A 237 -9.33 -12.95 -13.03
N PRO A 238 -8.51 -13.45 -13.99
CA PRO A 238 -8.14 -14.85 -14.04
C PRO A 238 -7.39 -15.32 -12.79
N GLN A 239 -7.78 -16.46 -12.20
CA GLN A 239 -7.19 -17.02 -10.99
C GLN A 239 -6.03 -17.99 -11.26
N ASP A 240 -5.72 -18.29 -12.53
CA ASP A 240 -4.63 -19.18 -12.89
C ASP A 240 -3.26 -18.65 -12.45
N LYS A 241 -2.31 -19.55 -12.26
CA LYS A 241 -0.93 -19.23 -11.85
C LYS A 241 0.02 -18.99 -13.03
N LYS A 242 -0.42 -19.15 -14.27
CA LYS A 242 0.40 -19.04 -15.46
C LYS A 242 0.64 -17.57 -15.82
N THR A 243 1.59 -16.94 -15.16
CA THR A 243 1.91 -15.52 -15.37
C THR A 243 2.76 -15.25 -16.62
N GLY A 244 3.43 -16.25 -17.19
CA GLY A 244 4.37 -16.07 -18.31
C GLY A 244 3.75 -15.55 -19.60
N ARG A 245 2.42 -15.71 -19.77
CA ARG A 245 1.66 -15.23 -20.93
C ARG A 245 1.04 -13.83 -20.75
N TYR A 246 1.15 -13.25 -19.54
CA TYR A 246 0.54 -11.96 -19.25
C TYR A 246 1.47 -10.80 -19.59
N THR A 247 0.90 -9.70 -20.09
CA THR A 247 1.58 -8.42 -20.25
C THR A 247 1.98 -7.83 -18.91
N GLU A 248 2.86 -6.83 -18.90
CA GLU A 248 3.29 -6.18 -17.65
C GLU A 248 2.11 -5.54 -16.89
N ILE A 249 1.16 -4.93 -17.59
CA ILE A 249 -0.04 -4.34 -16.99
C ILE A 249 -0.91 -5.43 -16.35
N GLN A 250 -1.16 -6.54 -17.06
CA GLN A 250 -1.92 -7.67 -16.53
C GLN A 250 -1.27 -8.26 -15.28
N LYS A 251 0.09 -8.38 -15.26
CA LYS A 251 0.84 -8.81 -14.08
C LYS A 251 0.67 -7.83 -12.91
N MET A 252 0.77 -6.52 -13.16
CA MET A 252 0.58 -5.49 -12.12
C MET A 252 -0.83 -5.52 -11.54
N VAL A 253 -1.85 -5.65 -12.38
CA VAL A 253 -3.25 -5.78 -11.93
C VAL A 253 -3.44 -7.05 -11.12
N LYS A 254 -2.96 -8.19 -11.61
CA LYS A 254 -3.13 -9.50 -10.98
C LYS A 254 -2.33 -9.67 -9.68
N LYS A 255 -1.17 -9.01 -9.55
CA LYS A 255 -0.31 -9.10 -8.38
C LYS A 255 -1.10 -8.74 -7.10
N TYR A 256 -1.10 -9.62 -6.11
CA TYR A 256 -1.84 -9.49 -4.85
C TYR A 256 -3.37 -9.35 -5.00
N TRP A 257 -3.94 -9.79 -6.13
CA TRP A 257 -5.40 -9.85 -6.26
C TRP A 257 -5.95 -10.89 -5.28
N PRO A 258 -6.92 -10.53 -4.41
CA PRO A 258 -7.40 -11.46 -3.39
C PRO A 258 -8.20 -12.63 -4.00
N GLY A 259 -7.95 -13.82 -3.50
CA GLY A 259 -8.73 -15.02 -3.78
C GLY A 259 -9.09 -15.73 -2.48
N SER A 260 -9.88 -16.80 -2.53
CA SER A 260 -10.39 -17.52 -1.36
C SER A 260 -9.29 -17.86 -0.35
N ARG A 261 -8.12 -18.33 -0.84
CA ARG A 261 -7.01 -18.70 0.04
C ARG A 261 -6.44 -17.50 0.80
N SER A 262 -6.20 -16.37 0.11
CA SER A 262 -5.63 -15.17 0.74
C SER A 262 -6.63 -14.51 1.69
N ILE A 263 -7.94 -14.48 1.36
CA ILE A 263 -8.98 -13.97 2.25
C ILE A 263 -9.03 -14.79 3.56
N LYS A 264 -8.99 -16.14 3.46
CA LYS A 264 -8.91 -17.03 4.64
C LYS A 264 -7.64 -16.80 5.45
N ALA A 265 -6.49 -16.67 4.79
CA ALA A 265 -5.22 -16.42 5.46
C ALA A 265 -5.22 -15.05 6.16
N MET A 266 -5.80 -14.01 5.56
CA MET A 266 -5.98 -12.69 6.20
C MET A 266 -6.95 -12.77 7.39
N LYS A 267 -8.10 -13.45 7.27
CA LYS A 267 -9.07 -13.62 8.37
C LYS A 267 -8.47 -14.36 9.56
N SER A 268 -7.68 -15.41 9.31
CA SER A 268 -6.97 -16.16 10.35
C SER A 268 -5.68 -15.50 10.86
N ARG A 269 -5.32 -14.33 10.33
CA ARG A 269 -4.03 -13.64 10.61
C ARG A 269 -2.78 -14.45 10.23
N GLY A 270 -2.88 -15.37 9.28
CA GLY A 270 -1.73 -16.03 8.67
C GLY A 270 -1.01 -15.16 7.65
N GLU A 271 -1.72 -14.19 7.06
CA GLU A 271 -1.18 -13.17 6.16
C GLU A 271 -1.70 -11.79 6.57
N ASP A 272 -0.93 -10.74 6.26
CA ASP A 272 -1.36 -9.37 6.52
C ASP A 272 -2.35 -8.89 5.45
N VAL A 273 -3.22 -7.95 5.81
CA VAL A 273 -4.20 -7.38 4.89
C VAL A 273 -3.50 -6.45 3.91
N THR A 274 -3.66 -6.73 2.61
CA THR A 274 -3.03 -5.93 1.56
C THR A 274 -3.84 -4.66 1.27
N ARG A 275 -3.16 -3.61 0.82
CA ARG A 275 -3.79 -2.37 0.35
C ARG A 275 -4.81 -2.65 -0.76
N LYS A 276 -4.46 -3.51 -1.72
CA LYS A 276 -5.33 -3.90 -2.83
C LYS A 276 -6.62 -4.57 -2.33
N THR A 277 -6.52 -5.46 -1.34
CA THR A 277 -7.70 -6.09 -0.73
C THR A 277 -8.63 -5.05 -0.12
N LEU A 278 -8.11 -4.08 0.66
CA LEU A 278 -8.94 -3.03 1.24
C LEU A 278 -9.65 -2.19 0.18
N LEU A 279 -8.95 -1.80 -0.88
CA LEU A 279 -9.55 -0.99 -1.95
C LEU A 279 -10.60 -1.76 -2.74
N LEU A 280 -10.37 -3.06 -3.01
CA LEU A 280 -11.38 -3.90 -3.68
C LEU A 280 -12.61 -4.11 -2.81
N MET A 281 -12.43 -4.38 -1.53
CA MET A 281 -13.56 -4.50 -0.58
C MET A 281 -14.31 -3.18 -0.47
N TYR A 282 -13.62 -2.04 -0.49
CA TYR A 282 -14.24 -0.72 -0.56
C TYR A 282 -15.16 -0.59 -1.77
N LEU A 283 -14.68 -0.94 -2.97
CA LEU A 283 -15.48 -0.84 -4.20
C LEU A 283 -16.71 -1.77 -4.16
N VAL A 284 -16.53 -2.97 -3.65
CA VAL A 284 -17.61 -3.99 -3.57
C VAL A 284 -18.67 -3.63 -2.54
N THR A 285 -18.28 -3.01 -1.41
CA THR A 285 -19.22 -2.56 -0.37
C THR A 285 -19.77 -1.16 -0.64
N GLY A 286 -19.38 -0.51 -1.73
CA GLY A 286 -19.82 0.87 -2.04
C GLY A 286 -19.28 1.91 -1.04
N GLY A 287 -18.31 1.54 -0.18
CA GLY A 287 -17.83 2.42 0.89
C GLY A 287 -18.73 2.52 2.11
N VAL A 288 -19.65 1.57 2.29
CA VAL A 288 -20.76 1.55 3.27
C VAL A 288 -20.36 1.00 4.66
N TRP A 289 -19.16 1.09 5.12
CA TRP A 289 -18.83 0.52 6.44
C TRP A 289 -18.93 1.49 7.64
N GLU A 290 -19.15 2.77 7.44
CA GLU A 290 -19.38 3.76 8.50
C GLU A 290 -20.85 4.24 8.45
N GLN A 291 -21.47 4.38 9.62
CA GLN A 291 -22.87 4.83 9.77
C GLN A 291 -23.08 6.30 9.38
N ASP A 292 -22.06 7.00 8.91
CA ASP A 292 -22.12 8.41 8.49
C ASP A 292 -22.72 8.56 7.06
N TYR A 293 -23.86 7.88 6.83
CA TYR A 293 -24.60 7.98 5.54
C TYR A 293 -25.27 9.33 5.37
N ASP A 294 -25.47 10.10 6.44
CA ASP A 294 -26.27 11.32 6.42
C ASP A 294 -25.62 12.51 5.68
N GLU A 295 -24.35 12.39 5.26
CA GLU A 295 -23.65 13.50 4.59
C GLU A 295 -23.61 13.42 3.05
N LEU A 296 -24.07 12.32 2.45
CA LEU A 296 -24.12 12.15 0.99
C LEU A 296 -25.57 11.96 0.56
N ASP A 297 -26.36 13.03 0.57
CA ASP A 297 -27.63 13.09 -0.13
C ASP A 297 -27.28 13.06 -1.64
N GLU A 298 -27.30 11.86 -2.24
CA GLU A 298 -26.84 11.59 -3.62
C GLU A 298 -27.56 12.46 -4.66
N ASP A 299 -28.76 12.95 -4.33
CA ASP A 299 -29.61 13.75 -5.21
C ASP A 299 -29.10 15.20 -5.43
N TYR A 300 -28.13 15.66 -4.63
CA TYR A 300 -27.64 17.05 -4.65
C TYR A 300 -26.14 17.21 -4.94
N ILE A 301 -25.38 16.11 -5.15
CA ILE A 301 -23.93 16.15 -5.31
C ILE A 301 -23.57 15.96 -6.78
N THR A 302 -22.67 16.80 -7.30
CA THR A 302 -22.10 16.60 -8.64
C THR A 302 -21.26 15.33 -8.70
N SER A 303 -21.14 14.72 -9.89
CA SER A 303 -20.30 13.55 -10.14
C SER A 303 -18.86 13.73 -9.63
N ARG A 304 -18.36 14.94 -9.70
CA ARG A 304 -17.02 15.28 -9.23
C ARG A 304 -16.93 15.28 -7.70
N GLU A 305 -17.90 15.88 -7.02
CA GLU A 305 -17.96 15.92 -5.55
C GLU A 305 -18.10 14.51 -4.98
N PHE A 306 -18.94 13.68 -5.59
CA PHE A 306 -19.08 12.27 -5.24
C PHE A 306 -17.73 11.54 -5.30
N MET A 307 -17.03 11.65 -6.41
CA MET A 307 -15.70 11.02 -6.56
C MET A 307 -14.68 11.57 -5.56
N GLU A 308 -14.64 12.89 -5.33
CA GLU A 308 -13.73 13.52 -4.37
C GLU A 308 -14.03 13.04 -2.94
N ALA A 309 -15.29 12.86 -2.55
CA ALA A 309 -15.70 12.31 -1.26
C ALA A 309 -15.19 10.87 -1.08
N HIS A 310 -15.39 10.00 -2.08
CA HIS A 310 -14.88 8.63 -2.04
C HIS A 310 -13.36 8.56 -1.97
N VAL A 311 -12.64 9.37 -2.76
CA VAL A 311 -11.17 9.48 -2.69
C VAL A 311 -10.72 9.94 -1.32
N LYS A 312 -11.39 10.92 -0.71
CA LYS A 312 -11.10 11.41 0.66
C LYS A 312 -11.27 10.30 1.70
N ARG A 313 -12.38 9.54 1.64
CA ARG A 313 -12.66 8.38 2.53
C ARG A 313 -11.62 7.28 2.38
N MET A 314 -11.33 6.84 1.15
CA MET A 314 -10.28 5.84 0.89
C MET A 314 -8.92 6.32 1.38
N ASN A 315 -8.55 7.57 1.14
CA ASN A 315 -7.28 8.12 1.61
C ASN A 315 -7.22 8.23 3.15
N LYS A 316 -8.34 8.48 3.84
CA LYS A 316 -8.44 8.41 5.31
C LYS A 316 -8.17 6.99 5.78
N MET A 317 -8.88 5.99 5.25
CA MET A 317 -8.68 4.57 5.57
C MET A 317 -7.23 4.12 5.35
N LEU A 318 -6.65 4.43 4.17
CA LEU A 318 -5.28 4.10 3.84
C LEU A 318 -4.27 4.78 4.78
N LYS A 319 -4.48 6.06 5.12
CA LYS A 319 -3.65 6.81 6.07
C LYS A 319 -3.68 6.16 7.46
N ASP A 320 -4.86 5.77 7.93
CA ASP A 320 -5.04 5.11 9.24
C ASP A 320 -4.31 3.76 9.27
N CYS A 321 -4.29 3.05 8.15
CA CYS A 321 -3.54 1.80 7.97
C CYS A 321 -2.02 2.01 7.74
N GLY A 322 -1.51 3.24 7.65
CA GLY A 322 -0.11 3.52 7.30
C GLY A 322 0.24 3.20 5.85
N MET A 323 -0.76 3.11 4.98
CA MET A 323 -0.63 2.75 3.58
C MET A 323 -0.56 3.99 2.67
N CYS A 324 -0.05 3.78 1.45
CA CYS A 324 0.02 4.79 0.40
C CYS A 324 -1.38 5.28 0.03
N ARG A 325 -1.53 6.60 -0.11
CA ARG A 325 -2.75 7.22 -0.65
C ARG A 325 -2.94 6.84 -2.13
N ILE A 326 -4.13 7.08 -2.66
CA ILE A 326 -4.45 6.91 -4.07
C ILE A 326 -3.51 7.76 -4.93
N ASP A 327 -2.86 7.13 -5.90
CA ASP A 327 -1.94 7.77 -6.84
C ASP A 327 -2.36 7.43 -8.29
N PRO A 328 -2.83 8.42 -9.09
CA PRO A 328 -3.25 8.18 -10.47
C PRO A 328 -2.13 7.66 -11.38
N ARG A 329 -0.86 7.64 -10.93
CA ARG A 329 0.28 7.03 -11.62
C ARG A 329 0.55 5.56 -11.21
N ASN A 330 -0.27 5.00 -10.33
CA ASN A 330 -0.30 3.57 -10.02
C ASN A 330 -1.38 2.90 -10.86
N VAL A 331 -1.05 1.77 -11.51
CA VAL A 331 -1.98 1.05 -12.41
C VAL A 331 -3.29 0.70 -11.69
N PHE A 332 -3.21 0.14 -10.50
CA PHE A 332 -4.40 -0.30 -9.77
C PHE A 332 -5.24 0.88 -9.28
N ASP A 333 -4.58 1.93 -8.78
CA ASP A 333 -5.28 3.14 -8.31
C ASP A 333 -5.99 3.89 -9.45
N TYR A 334 -5.41 3.88 -10.66
CA TYR A 334 -6.05 4.40 -11.85
C TYR A 334 -7.37 3.66 -12.14
N LEU A 335 -7.38 2.31 -12.02
CA LEU A 335 -8.61 1.52 -12.17
C LEU A 335 -9.62 1.84 -11.08
N VAL A 336 -9.16 2.00 -9.83
CA VAL A 336 -10.03 2.41 -8.70
C VAL A 336 -10.67 3.76 -8.97
N LEU A 337 -9.90 4.77 -9.41
CA LEU A 337 -10.41 6.10 -9.74
C LEU A 337 -11.48 6.06 -10.83
N PHE A 338 -11.28 5.24 -11.86
CA PHE A 338 -12.31 5.04 -12.91
C PHE A 338 -13.59 4.48 -12.31
N CYS A 339 -13.53 3.57 -11.34
CA CYS A 339 -14.70 2.94 -10.74
C CYS A 339 -15.54 3.89 -9.88
N LEU A 340 -14.97 5.01 -9.42
CA LEU A 340 -15.67 5.99 -8.56
C LEU A 340 -16.57 6.96 -9.33
N ARG A 341 -16.74 6.78 -10.62
CA ARG A 341 -17.55 7.68 -11.46
C ARG A 341 -19.05 7.32 -11.32
N PRO A 342 -19.92 8.27 -10.99
CA PRO A 342 -21.36 7.99 -10.75
C PRO A 342 -22.23 8.08 -12.00
N GLU A 343 -21.67 8.10 -13.21
CA GLU A 343 -22.37 8.54 -14.45
C GLU A 343 -23.42 7.56 -14.99
N ASP A 344 -23.57 6.39 -14.38
CA ASP A 344 -24.51 5.36 -14.77
C ASP A 344 -25.01 4.58 -13.54
N GLU A 345 -26.04 3.75 -13.71
CA GLU A 345 -26.59 2.90 -12.66
C GLU A 345 -25.67 1.71 -12.30
N MET A 346 -24.43 1.66 -12.82
CA MET A 346 -23.49 0.58 -12.54
C MET A 346 -22.82 0.74 -11.18
N PHE A 347 -22.74 -0.33 -10.41
CA PHE A 347 -21.94 -0.35 -9.17
C PHE A 347 -20.45 -0.19 -9.46
N MET A 348 -19.70 0.32 -8.47
CA MET A 348 -18.24 0.46 -8.56
C MET A 348 -17.54 -0.88 -8.88
N SER A 349 -18.04 -1.99 -8.31
CA SER A 349 -17.57 -3.34 -8.57
C SER A 349 -17.79 -3.77 -10.03
N ASP A 350 -18.93 -3.42 -10.63
CA ASP A 350 -19.23 -3.79 -12.02
C ASP A 350 -18.31 -3.06 -13.00
N ARG A 351 -18.00 -1.79 -12.72
CA ARG A 351 -17.01 -1.04 -13.50
C ARG A 351 -15.61 -1.66 -13.38
N MET A 352 -15.21 -2.13 -12.20
CA MET A 352 -13.95 -2.86 -12.03
C MET A 352 -13.96 -4.18 -12.81
N ALA A 353 -15.07 -4.92 -12.79
CA ALA A 353 -15.24 -6.13 -13.56
C ALA A 353 -15.16 -5.89 -15.08
N ALA A 354 -15.73 -4.78 -15.56
CA ALA A 354 -15.66 -4.37 -16.98
C ALA A 354 -14.21 -4.01 -17.38
N LEU A 355 -13.49 -3.23 -16.55
CA LEU A 355 -12.08 -2.93 -16.78
C LEU A 355 -11.22 -4.20 -16.80
N ALA A 356 -11.44 -5.11 -15.85
CA ALA A 356 -10.70 -6.37 -15.81
C ALA A 356 -10.98 -7.24 -17.04
N ALA A 357 -12.23 -7.32 -17.49
CA ALA A 357 -12.57 -7.99 -18.74
C ALA A 357 -11.79 -7.41 -19.93
N GLU A 358 -11.76 -6.08 -20.10
CA GLU A 358 -11.00 -5.42 -21.17
C GLU A 358 -9.47 -5.64 -21.05
N ILE A 359 -8.92 -5.67 -19.81
CA ILE A 359 -7.50 -5.89 -19.58
C ILE A 359 -7.09 -7.32 -19.92
N PHE A 360 -7.91 -8.31 -19.55
CA PHE A 360 -7.60 -9.74 -19.67
C PHE A 360 -8.19 -10.41 -20.92
N ASN A 361 -9.08 -9.72 -21.67
CA ASN A 361 -9.46 -10.17 -23.01
C ASN A 361 -8.23 -10.11 -23.90
N ASN A 362 -7.70 -11.28 -24.25
CA ASN A 362 -6.68 -11.41 -25.28
C ASN A 362 -7.41 -11.30 -26.64
N GLU A 363 -7.32 -10.18 -27.32
CA GLU A 363 -7.47 -10.12 -28.76
C GLU A 363 -6.15 -10.56 -29.41
#